data_d5ab54ee649d5dfc23320324463e834a
#
_entry.id   d5ab54ee649d5dfc23320324463e834a
#
_cell.length_a   1.000
_cell.length_b   1.000
_cell.length_c   1.000
_cell.angle_alpha   90.00
_cell.angle_beta   90.00
_cell.angle_gamma   90.00
#
_symmetry.space_group_name_H-M   'P 1'
#
loop_
_entity.id
_entity.type
_entity.pdbx_description
1 polymer ?
#
loop_
_entity_poly.entity_id
_entity_poly.type
_entity_poly.pdbx_seq_one_letter_code
_entity_poly.pdbx_strand_id
1 'polypeptide(L)'
;MLRLVMPQTLTVLVDIVAWGVFHAVTGYAAHRLSDARLTRDGWLLRQRSFEDGGRWYRRRLRIHRWKDRLPDAGDLFSGGTSKRQLTAYDVAGLEAFARETRRAELAHWWALFCGPLFVLWNPPLAAALLVTYGVLVNLPFILIQRYNRFRIDAITARLRR
;
A
#
# COMPACT_ATOMS: atom_id res chain seq x y z
N MET A 1 -11.83 -13.23 28.30
CA MET A 1 -12.00 -12.70 26.94
C MET A 1 -13.04 -13.56 26.23
N LEU A 2 -14.22 -13.00 25.91
CA LEU A 2 -15.26 -13.71 25.15
C LEU A 2 -14.73 -13.93 23.74
N ARG A 3 -14.34 -15.17 23.41
CA ARG A 3 -14.09 -15.57 22.03
C ARG A 3 -15.40 -16.01 21.39
N LEU A 4 -15.69 -15.48 20.21
CA LEU A 4 -16.75 -16.02 19.38
C LEU A 4 -16.35 -17.44 18.95
N VAL A 5 -16.98 -18.46 19.52
CA VAL A 5 -16.72 -19.86 19.13
C VAL A 5 -17.59 -20.18 17.93
N MET A 6 -16.97 -20.19 16.76
CA MET A 6 -17.61 -20.56 15.50
C MET A 6 -17.10 -21.92 15.01
N PRO A 7 -17.90 -22.68 14.22
CA PRO A 7 -17.40 -23.85 13.50
C PRO A 7 -16.19 -23.46 12.62
N GLN A 8 -15.20 -24.34 12.51
CA GLN A 8 -13.94 -24.06 11.82
C GLN A 8 -14.14 -23.60 10.37
N THR A 9 -15.04 -24.23 9.63
CA THR A 9 -15.38 -23.84 8.24
C THR A 9 -15.93 -22.41 8.17
N LEU A 10 -16.78 -22.03 9.11
CA LEU A 10 -17.34 -20.69 9.18
C LEU A 10 -16.27 -19.66 9.52
N THR A 11 -15.36 -20.00 10.45
CA THR A 11 -14.22 -19.12 10.80
C THR A 11 -13.36 -18.81 9.58
N VAL A 12 -12.97 -19.83 8.79
CA VAL A 12 -12.17 -19.64 7.58
C VAL A 12 -12.90 -18.77 6.56
N LEU A 13 -14.20 -18.98 6.37
CA LEU A 13 -15.00 -18.15 5.47
C LEU A 13 -15.04 -16.69 5.93
N VAL A 14 -15.25 -16.46 7.23
CA VAL A 14 -15.24 -15.13 7.84
C VAL A 14 -13.88 -14.47 7.67
N ASP A 15 -12.77 -15.20 7.81
CA ASP A 15 -11.41 -14.68 7.61
C ASP A 15 -11.17 -14.19 6.18
N ILE A 16 -11.61 -14.99 5.19
CA ILE A 16 -11.50 -14.62 3.77
C ILE A 16 -12.32 -13.36 3.48
N VAL A 17 -13.57 -13.34 3.93
CA VAL A 17 -14.46 -12.19 3.73
C VAL A 17 -13.91 -10.95 4.45
N ALA A 18 -13.44 -11.10 5.69
CA ALA A 18 -12.87 -10.00 6.47
C ALA A 18 -11.66 -9.37 5.77
N TRP A 19 -10.74 -10.17 5.22
CA TRP A 19 -9.63 -9.63 4.42
C TRP A 19 -10.12 -8.87 3.19
N GLY A 20 -11.10 -9.40 2.46
CA GLY A 20 -11.72 -8.72 1.32
C GLY A 20 -12.33 -7.38 1.72
N VAL A 21 -13.10 -7.35 2.83
CA VAL A 21 -13.71 -6.14 3.37
C VAL A 21 -12.63 -5.13 3.81
N PHE A 22 -11.59 -5.57 4.53
CA PHE A 22 -10.51 -4.67 4.95
C PHE A 22 -9.84 -4.00 3.76
N HIS A 23 -9.51 -4.74 2.71
CA HIS A 23 -8.91 -4.16 1.50
C HIS A 23 -9.87 -3.21 0.78
N ALA A 24 -11.15 -3.58 0.66
CA ALA A 24 -12.14 -2.72 0.01
C ALA A 24 -12.36 -1.41 0.76
N VAL A 25 -12.56 -1.49 2.09
CA VAL A 25 -12.80 -0.32 2.94
C VAL A 25 -11.59 0.60 2.99
N THR A 26 -10.39 0.05 3.19
CA THR A 26 -9.16 0.86 3.28
C THR A 26 -8.79 1.45 1.91
N GLY A 27 -8.98 0.72 0.83
CA GLY A 27 -8.83 1.22 -0.53
C GLY A 27 -9.79 2.36 -0.84
N TYR A 28 -11.07 2.17 -0.51
CA TYR A 28 -12.08 3.22 -0.67
C TYR A 28 -11.78 4.45 0.20
N ALA A 29 -11.43 4.26 1.48
CA ALA A 29 -11.07 5.35 2.37
C ALA A 29 -9.85 6.15 1.84
N ALA A 30 -8.83 5.45 1.32
CA ALA A 30 -7.69 6.10 0.70
C ALA A 30 -8.08 6.85 -0.59
N HIS A 31 -8.97 6.27 -1.41
CA HIS A 31 -9.51 6.92 -2.60
C HIS A 31 -10.23 8.25 -2.26
N ARG A 32 -10.94 8.31 -1.13
CA ARG A 32 -11.66 9.52 -0.67
C ARG A 32 -10.75 10.62 -0.10
N LEU A 33 -9.45 10.36 0.05
CA LEU A 33 -8.52 11.40 0.49
C LEU A 33 -8.38 12.49 -0.58
N SER A 34 -8.48 13.74 -0.16
CA SER A 34 -8.25 14.88 -1.04
C SER A 34 -6.78 14.99 -1.46
N ASP A 35 -6.54 15.47 -2.67
CA ASP A 35 -5.19 15.70 -3.19
C ASP A 35 -4.37 16.61 -2.28
N ALA A 36 -4.99 17.59 -1.64
CA ALA A 36 -4.33 18.49 -0.71
C ALA A 36 -3.67 17.75 0.47
N ARG A 37 -4.27 16.65 0.96
CA ARG A 37 -3.68 15.81 2.01
C ARG A 37 -2.53 14.95 1.51
N LEU A 38 -2.46 14.70 0.21
CA LEU A 38 -1.47 13.85 -0.43
C LEU A 38 -0.29 14.64 -1.03
N THR A 39 -0.26 15.97 -0.87
CA THR A 39 0.88 16.82 -1.32
C THR A 39 2.11 16.68 -0.43
N ARG A 40 1.94 16.27 0.84
CA ARG A 40 3.01 16.17 1.83
C ARG A 40 3.06 14.79 2.46
N ASP A 41 4.27 14.39 2.84
CA ASP A 41 4.48 13.13 3.56
C ASP A 41 4.14 13.30 5.05
N GLY A 42 3.10 12.60 5.51
CA GLY A 42 2.86 12.40 6.93
C GLY A 42 3.93 11.48 7.56
N TRP A 43 3.85 11.28 8.88
CA TRP A 43 4.83 10.45 9.60
C TRP A 43 5.03 9.06 8.99
N LEU A 44 3.96 8.41 8.55
CA LEU A 44 3.99 7.06 7.98
C LEU A 44 4.67 7.03 6.60
N LEU A 45 4.43 8.06 5.78
CA LEU A 45 4.93 8.14 4.41
C LEU A 45 6.32 8.76 4.32
N ARG A 46 6.76 9.48 5.36
CA ARG A 46 8.03 10.21 5.37
C ARG A 46 9.21 9.30 5.03
N GLN A 47 10.09 9.80 4.15
CA GLN A 47 11.34 9.13 3.83
C GLN A 47 12.20 8.97 5.10
N ARG A 48 12.75 7.79 5.27
CA ARG A 48 13.72 7.49 6.33
C ARG A 48 15.15 7.67 5.79
N SER A 49 16.10 7.97 6.68
CA SER A 49 17.50 8.22 6.31
C SER A 49 18.13 7.06 5.53
N PHE A 50 17.83 5.81 5.89
CA PHE A 50 18.37 4.63 5.20
C PHE A 50 17.85 4.43 3.77
N GLU A 51 16.70 5.02 3.43
CA GLU A 51 16.04 4.80 2.12
C GLU A 51 16.77 5.49 0.97
N ASP A 52 17.56 6.54 1.26
CA ASP A 52 18.50 7.19 0.35
C ASP A 52 17.88 7.53 -1.03
N GLY A 53 16.73 8.22 -1.03
CA GLY A 53 16.02 8.57 -2.26
C GLY A 53 15.57 7.36 -3.09
N GLY A 54 15.33 6.24 -2.44
CA GLY A 54 14.94 4.99 -3.09
C GLY A 54 16.11 4.09 -3.54
N ARG A 55 17.37 4.54 -3.38
CA ARG A 55 18.54 3.75 -3.77
C ARG A 55 18.69 2.47 -2.96
N TRP A 56 18.29 2.47 -1.68
CA TRP A 56 18.28 1.31 -0.82
C TRP A 56 17.42 0.17 -1.40
N TYR A 57 16.20 0.48 -1.85
CA TYR A 57 15.29 -0.49 -2.47
C TYR A 57 15.89 -1.13 -3.73
N ARG A 58 16.57 -0.33 -4.53
CA ARG A 58 17.24 -0.81 -5.74
C ARG A 58 18.41 -1.73 -5.42
N ARG A 59 19.25 -1.34 -4.44
CA ARG A 59 20.49 -2.08 -4.10
C ARG A 59 20.20 -3.32 -3.28
N ARG A 60 19.38 -3.23 -2.23
CA ARG A 60 19.14 -4.34 -1.29
C ARG A 60 18.01 -5.26 -1.74
N LEU A 61 16.89 -4.72 -2.16
CA LEU A 61 15.71 -5.51 -2.54
C LEU A 61 15.66 -5.82 -4.03
N ARG A 62 16.54 -5.23 -4.85
CA ARG A 62 16.52 -5.37 -6.31
C ARG A 62 15.12 -5.15 -6.90
N ILE A 63 14.37 -4.19 -6.33
CA ILE A 63 12.95 -3.97 -6.59
C ILE A 63 12.61 -3.79 -8.07
N HIS A 64 13.53 -3.20 -8.85
CA HIS A 64 13.41 -3.00 -10.29
C HIS A 64 13.30 -4.32 -11.09
N ARG A 65 13.65 -5.47 -10.50
CA ARG A 65 13.59 -6.78 -11.18
C ARG A 65 12.25 -7.49 -11.02
N TRP A 66 11.47 -7.15 -10.00
CA TRP A 66 10.25 -7.87 -9.67
C TRP A 66 9.00 -7.00 -9.53
N LYS A 67 9.13 -5.68 -9.34
CA LYS A 67 7.97 -4.79 -9.12
C LYS A 67 6.93 -4.85 -10.26
N ASP A 68 7.37 -5.04 -11.50
CA ASP A 68 6.49 -5.05 -12.67
C ASP A 68 5.77 -6.41 -12.89
N ARG A 69 6.08 -7.41 -12.02
CA ARG A 69 5.39 -8.70 -12.00
C ARG A 69 4.13 -8.69 -11.12
N LEU A 70 4.01 -7.69 -10.23
CA LEU A 70 2.84 -7.57 -9.38
C LEU A 70 1.71 -6.83 -10.13
N PRO A 71 0.44 -7.24 -9.90
CA PRO A 71 -0.70 -6.59 -10.53
C PRO A 71 -0.81 -5.13 -10.09
N ASP A 72 -1.16 -4.25 -11.02
CA ASP A 72 -1.51 -2.87 -10.71
C ASP A 72 -3.04 -2.79 -10.53
N ALA A 73 -3.46 -2.55 -9.28
CA ALA A 73 -4.87 -2.44 -8.94
C ALA A 73 -5.40 -0.99 -9.08
N GLY A 74 -4.59 -0.08 -9.61
CA GLY A 74 -4.99 1.32 -9.82
C GLY A 74 -6.20 1.47 -10.74
N ASP A 75 -6.39 0.53 -11.67
CA ASP A 75 -7.49 0.54 -12.64
C ASP A 75 -8.82 -0.01 -12.06
N LEU A 76 -8.82 -0.57 -10.84
CA LEU A 76 -10.03 -1.14 -10.21
C LEU A 76 -10.99 -0.08 -9.67
N PHE A 77 -10.53 1.15 -9.48
CA PHE A 77 -11.38 2.24 -8.99
C PHE A 77 -11.56 3.28 -10.09
N SER A 78 -12.81 3.69 -10.34
CA SER A 78 -13.13 4.78 -11.26
C SER A 78 -12.31 6.03 -10.93
N GLY A 79 -11.48 6.49 -11.89
CA GLY A 79 -10.57 7.63 -11.70
C GLY A 79 -9.18 7.26 -11.14
N GLY A 80 -8.89 5.97 -10.94
CA GLY A 80 -7.53 5.51 -10.67
C GLY A 80 -6.65 5.64 -11.90
N THR A 81 -5.43 6.17 -11.74
CA THR A 81 -4.47 6.26 -12.83
C THR A 81 -3.60 5.00 -12.83
N SER A 82 -3.55 4.29 -13.98
CA SER A 82 -2.61 3.18 -14.15
C SER A 82 -1.18 3.69 -13.95
N LYS A 83 -0.45 3.07 -13.01
CA LYS A 83 0.92 3.47 -12.67
C LYS A 83 1.96 2.94 -13.67
N ARG A 84 1.53 2.15 -14.64
CA ARG A 84 2.38 1.66 -15.73
C ARG A 84 2.64 2.73 -16.78
N GLN A 85 1.73 3.71 -16.91
CA GLN A 85 1.86 4.80 -17.87
C GLN A 85 1.76 6.14 -17.14
N LEU A 86 2.85 6.89 -17.13
CA LEU A 86 2.83 8.32 -16.82
C LEU A 86 2.03 9.02 -17.91
N THR A 87 0.89 9.59 -17.55
CA THR A 87 -0.01 10.31 -18.48
C THR A 87 0.60 11.62 -18.99
N ALA A 88 1.59 12.16 -18.26
CA ALA A 88 2.37 13.32 -18.69
C ALA A 88 3.78 13.28 -18.07
N TYR A 89 4.78 13.65 -18.83
CA TYR A 89 6.18 13.76 -18.37
C TYR A 89 6.52 15.17 -17.87
N ASP A 90 5.52 16.03 -17.70
CA ASP A 90 5.68 17.35 -17.10
C ASP A 90 5.66 17.29 -15.56
N VAL A 91 6.01 18.40 -14.92
CA VAL A 91 6.07 18.50 -13.45
C VAL A 91 4.69 18.19 -12.82
N ALA A 92 3.60 18.64 -13.42
CA ALA A 92 2.25 18.44 -12.90
C ALA A 92 1.85 16.97 -12.92
N GLY A 93 2.13 16.24 -14.00
CA GLY A 93 1.88 14.81 -14.11
C GLY A 93 2.72 13.99 -13.14
N LEU A 94 3.99 14.36 -12.94
CA LEU A 94 4.85 13.70 -11.95
C LEU A 94 4.34 13.90 -10.52
N GLU A 95 3.85 15.09 -10.19
CA GLU A 95 3.26 15.37 -8.88
C GLU A 95 1.94 14.62 -8.68
N ALA A 96 1.09 14.55 -9.72
CA ALA A 96 -0.12 13.76 -9.67
C ALA A 96 0.21 12.28 -9.40
N PHE A 97 1.20 11.73 -10.10
CA PHE A 97 1.66 10.37 -9.87
C PHE A 97 2.23 10.16 -8.45
N ALA A 98 2.98 11.13 -7.92
CA ALA A 98 3.46 11.07 -6.53
C ALA A 98 2.31 11.05 -5.50
N ARG A 99 1.21 11.81 -5.75
CA ARG A 99 0.00 11.74 -4.93
C ARG A 99 -0.64 10.35 -4.96
N GLU A 100 -0.76 9.77 -6.15
CA GLU A 100 -1.33 8.43 -6.30
C GLU A 100 -0.47 7.33 -5.63
N THR A 101 0.86 7.45 -5.66
CA THR A 101 1.71 6.52 -4.90
C THR A 101 1.49 6.65 -3.39
N ARG A 102 1.28 7.88 -2.86
CA ARG A 102 0.94 8.10 -1.44
C ARG A 102 -0.40 7.48 -1.08
N ARG A 103 -1.40 7.69 -1.92
CA ARG A 103 -2.75 7.12 -1.77
C ARG A 103 -2.70 5.60 -1.65
N ALA A 104 -2.02 4.95 -2.59
CA ALA A 104 -1.90 3.50 -2.61
C ALA A 104 -1.07 2.97 -1.44
N GLU A 105 0.02 3.64 -1.06
CA GLU A 105 0.81 3.25 0.10
C GLU A 105 -0.03 3.27 1.38
N LEU A 106 -0.84 4.33 1.57
CA LEU A 106 -1.73 4.45 2.73
C LEU A 106 -2.78 3.33 2.77
N ALA A 107 -3.39 3.00 1.62
CA ALA A 107 -4.37 1.90 1.55
C ALA A 107 -3.77 0.59 2.06
N HIS A 108 -2.55 0.26 1.62
CA HIS A 108 -1.86 -0.96 2.05
C HIS A 108 -1.42 -0.92 3.52
N TRP A 109 -0.98 0.23 4.04
CA TRP A 109 -0.69 0.39 5.45
C TRP A 109 -1.94 0.19 6.31
N TRP A 110 -3.07 0.80 5.94
CA TRP A 110 -4.32 0.66 6.67
C TRP A 110 -4.85 -0.77 6.62
N ALA A 111 -4.78 -1.43 5.47
CA ALA A 111 -5.14 -2.84 5.37
C ALA A 111 -4.27 -3.71 6.29
N LEU A 112 -2.95 -3.47 6.32
CA LEU A 112 -2.03 -4.17 7.21
C LEU A 112 -2.38 -3.95 8.69
N PHE A 113 -2.76 -2.73 9.08
CA PHE A 113 -3.16 -2.42 10.45
C PHE A 113 -4.50 -3.05 10.87
N CYS A 114 -5.32 -3.51 9.92
CA CYS A 114 -6.50 -4.33 10.24
C CYS A 114 -6.14 -5.77 10.64
N GLY A 115 -4.96 -6.26 10.27
CA GLY A 115 -4.54 -7.64 10.55
C GLY A 115 -4.68 -8.06 12.02
N PRO A 116 -4.23 -7.27 13.02
CA PRO A 116 -4.39 -7.63 14.44
C PRO A 116 -5.84 -7.86 14.88
N LEU A 117 -6.85 -7.37 14.16
CA LEU A 117 -8.26 -7.59 14.51
C LEU A 117 -8.66 -9.07 14.46
N PHE A 118 -7.93 -9.89 13.70
CA PHE A 118 -8.20 -11.33 13.64
C PHE A 118 -8.06 -12.05 15.00
N VAL A 119 -7.38 -11.46 15.97
CA VAL A 119 -7.28 -12.03 17.32
C VAL A 119 -8.65 -12.06 18.06
N LEU A 120 -9.62 -11.26 17.61
CA LEU A 120 -10.92 -11.17 18.26
C LEU A 120 -11.73 -12.47 18.15
N TRP A 121 -11.53 -13.24 17.07
CA TRP A 121 -12.29 -14.48 16.84
C TRP A 121 -11.42 -15.70 16.47
N ASN A 122 -10.10 -15.50 16.27
CA ASN A 122 -9.18 -16.59 15.95
C ASN A 122 -8.32 -17.01 17.15
N PRO A 123 -7.91 -18.29 17.24
CA PRO A 123 -6.83 -18.72 18.12
C PRO A 123 -5.53 -17.99 17.82
N PRO A 124 -4.59 -17.84 18.80
CA PRO A 124 -3.38 -17.06 18.62
C PRO A 124 -2.54 -17.46 17.41
N LEU A 125 -2.39 -18.75 17.15
CA LEU A 125 -1.63 -19.26 16.02
C LEU A 125 -2.32 -18.88 14.68
N ALA A 126 -3.61 -19.07 14.56
CA ALA A 126 -4.36 -18.70 13.37
C ALA A 126 -4.31 -17.18 13.12
N ALA A 127 -4.52 -16.38 14.18
CA ALA A 127 -4.38 -14.92 14.08
C ALA A 127 -2.97 -14.50 13.63
N ALA A 128 -1.92 -15.13 14.16
CA ALA A 128 -0.53 -14.87 13.74
C ALA A 128 -0.30 -15.21 12.26
N LEU A 129 -0.85 -16.33 11.78
CA LEU A 129 -0.79 -16.71 10.37
C LEU A 129 -1.51 -15.69 9.47
N LEU A 130 -2.69 -15.21 9.89
CA LEU A 130 -3.44 -14.20 9.15
C LEU A 130 -2.72 -12.85 9.12
N VAL A 131 -2.10 -12.43 10.24
CA VAL A 131 -1.26 -11.23 10.28
C VAL A 131 -0.05 -11.40 9.35
N THR A 132 0.60 -12.55 9.38
CA THR A 132 1.74 -12.86 8.49
C THR A 132 1.32 -12.80 7.02
N TYR A 133 0.17 -13.39 6.68
CA TYR A 133 -0.42 -13.25 5.35
C TYR A 133 -0.62 -11.78 4.97
N GLY A 134 -1.20 -10.97 5.87
CA GLY A 134 -1.38 -9.53 5.65
C GLY A 134 -0.08 -8.80 5.36
N VAL A 135 1.00 -9.13 6.08
CA VAL A 135 2.35 -8.59 5.82
C VAL A 135 2.83 -8.99 4.42
N LEU A 136 2.76 -10.28 4.09
CA LEU A 136 3.23 -10.80 2.81
C LEU A 136 2.49 -10.20 1.61
N VAL A 137 1.19 -9.95 1.76
CA VAL A 137 0.35 -9.39 0.68
C VAL A 137 0.55 -7.87 0.56
N ASN A 138 0.65 -7.12 1.65
CA ASN A 138 0.67 -5.67 1.59
C ASN A 138 2.09 -5.07 1.50
N LEU A 139 3.09 -5.67 2.16
CA LEU A 139 4.45 -5.12 2.21
C LEU A 139 5.10 -4.93 0.83
N PRO A 140 4.98 -5.87 -0.13
CA PRO A 140 5.54 -5.65 -1.47
C PRO A 140 4.98 -4.41 -2.16
N PHE A 141 3.69 -4.14 -2.04
CA PHE A 141 3.06 -2.97 -2.62
C PHE A 141 3.50 -1.68 -1.92
N ILE A 142 3.59 -1.67 -0.59
CA ILE A 142 4.14 -0.54 0.18
C ILE A 142 5.55 -0.20 -0.33
N LEU A 143 6.43 -1.19 -0.47
CA LEU A 143 7.80 -1.00 -0.94
C LEU A 143 7.84 -0.43 -2.37
N ILE A 144 6.98 -0.91 -3.27
CA ILE A 144 6.89 -0.41 -4.65
C ILE A 144 6.44 1.05 -4.68
N GLN A 145 5.40 1.40 -3.90
CA GLN A 145 4.89 2.77 -3.88
C GLN A 145 5.93 3.75 -3.35
N ARG A 146 6.63 3.39 -2.26
CA ARG A 146 7.72 4.20 -1.71
C ARG A 146 8.85 4.38 -2.72
N TYR A 147 9.31 3.31 -3.33
CA TYR A 147 10.36 3.35 -4.35
C TYR A 147 9.98 4.23 -5.54
N ASN A 148 8.76 4.08 -6.06
CA ASN A 148 8.28 4.88 -7.19
C ASN A 148 8.20 6.36 -6.81
N ARG A 149 7.62 6.69 -5.64
CA ARG A 149 7.50 8.07 -5.16
C ARG A 149 8.86 8.75 -5.05
N PHE A 150 9.83 8.15 -4.38
CA PHE A 150 11.15 8.78 -4.21
C PHE A 150 11.88 9.00 -5.52
N ARG A 151 11.69 8.13 -6.50
CA ARG A 151 12.22 8.35 -7.85
C ARG A 151 11.56 9.54 -8.53
N ILE A 152 10.24 9.64 -8.42
CA ILE A 152 9.48 10.75 -9.01
C ILE A 152 9.86 12.07 -8.32
N ASP A 153 9.91 12.11 -7.01
CA ASP A 153 10.30 13.30 -6.26
C ASP A 153 11.71 13.79 -6.68
N ALA A 154 12.66 12.87 -6.90
CA ALA A 154 13.99 13.20 -7.37
C ALA A 154 14.00 13.74 -8.82
N ILE A 155 13.15 13.22 -9.72
CA ILE A 155 13.01 13.72 -11.10
C ILE A 155 12.38 15.12 -11.07
N THR A 156 11.28 15.30 -10.36
CA THR A 156 10.58 16.58 -10.21
C THR A 156 11.50 17.66 -9.66
N ALA A 157 12.30 17.34 -8.65
CA ALA A 157 13.27 18.28 -8.09
C ALA A 157 14.37 18.72 -9.09
N ARG A 158 14.72 17.88 -10.07
CA ARG A 158 15.66 18.23 -11.16
C ARG A 158 15.02 19.12 -12.21
N LEU A 159 13.75 18.86 -12.55
CA LEU A 159 13.04 19.65 -13.57
C LEU A 159 12.68 21.07 -13.09
N ARG A 160 12.69 21.30 -11.78
CA ARG A 160 12.42 22.62 -11.17
C ARG A 160 13.66 23.51 -11.02
N ARG A 161 14.85 22.98 -11.32
CA ARG A 161 16.13 23.72 -11.29
C ARG A 161 16.43 24.36 -12.64
#